data_c74f90e29261d4408b255071fe19f69f
#
_entry.id   c74f90e29261d4408b255071fe19f69f
#
_cell.length_a   1.000
_cell.length_b   1.000
_cell.length_c   1.000
_cell.angle_alpha   90.00
_cell.angle_beta   90.00
_cell.angle_gamma   90.00
#
_symmetry.space_group_name_H-M   'P 1'
#
loop_
_entity.id
_entity.type
_entity.pdbx_description
1 polymer ?
#
loop_
_entity_poly.entity_id
_entity_poly.type
_entity_poly.pdbx_seq_one_letter_code
_entity_poly.pdbx_strand_id
1 'polypeptide(L)'
;MIRKLDQKDKENWIKLYNGYADFYKVPMNTGILDILWSWIHDKSHIVNGICYEFEGKIVGIAHYRTMPRPIKGEYIGFLDDLFVEP
;
A
#
# COMPACT_ATOMS: atom_id res chain seq x y z
N MET A 1 -6.51 3.68 -13.73
CA MET A 1 -5.18 3.15 -14.11
C MET A 1 -4.41 2.71 -12.87
N ILE A 2 -3.91 1.51 -12.88
CA ILE A 2 -3.11 0.99 -11.77
C ILE A 2 -1.64 1.36 -12.02
N ARG A 3 -1.00 1.92 -11.00
CA ARG A 3 0.42 2.28 -11.07
C ARG A 3 1.06 2.21 -9.68
N LYS A 4 2.38 2.28 -9.65
CA LYS A 4 3.12 2.36 -8.38
C LYS A 4 2.85 3.69 -7.70
N LEU A 5 2.88 3.69 -6.36
CA LEU A 5 2.80 4.91 -5.58
C LEU A 5 4.07 5.74 -5.81
N ASP A 6 3.86 7.03 -6.05
CA ASP A 6 4.92 8.02 -6.24
C ASP A 6 5.01 8.88 -4.98
N GLN A 7 6.15 9.54 -4.75
CA GLN A 7 6.33 10.41 -3.59
C GLN A 7 5.28 11.51 -3.51
N LYS A 8 4.81 12.01 -4.64
CA LYS A 8 3.77 13.05 -4.69
C LYS A 8 2.40 12.56 -4.20
N ASP A 9 2.21 11.26 -4.09
CA ASP A 9 0.93 10.66 -3.66
C ASP A 9 0.77 10.59 -2.14
N LYS A 10 1.81 10.97 -1.38
CA LYS A 10 1.83 10.74 0.07
C LYS A 10 0.59 11.25 0.80
N GLU A 11 0.19 12.50 0.54
CA GLU A 11 -0.97 13.08 1.22
C GLU A 11 -2.26 12.30 0.96
N ASN A 12 -2.52 11.98 -0.30
CA ASN A 12 -3.72 11.23 -0.67
C ASN A 12 -3.67 9.79 -0.17
N TRP A 13 -2.47 9.18 -0.18
CA TRP A 13 -2.27 7.85 0.38
C TRP A 13 -2.56 7.82 1.88
N ILE A 14 -2.11 8.85 2.63
CA ILE A 14 -2.41 8.96 4.06
C ILE A 14 -3.92 9.00 4.29
N LYS A 15 -4.64 9.80 3.51
CA LYS A 15 -6.10 9.89 3.63
C LYS A 15 -6.78 8.54 3.38
N LEU A 16 -6.37 7.86 2.32
CA LEU A 16 -6.94 6.56 1.97
C LEU A 16 -6.62 5.50 3.03
N TYR A 17 -5.39 5.47 3.51
CA TYR A 17 -5.00 4.47 4.50
C TYR A 17 -5.63 4.74 5.87
N ASN A 18 -5.81 5.99 6.23
CA ASN A 18 -6.60 6.34 7.41
C ASN A 18 -8.04 5.86 7.27
N GLY A 19 -8.63 5.98 6.06
CA GLY A 19 -9.96 5.46 5.78
C GLY A 19 -10.03 3.94 5.94
N TYR A 20 -9.00 3.23 5.49
CA TYR A 20 -8.87 1.79 5.69
C TYR A 20 -8.82 1.43 7.17
N ALA A 21 -7.97 2.14 7.93
CA ALA A 21 -7.83 1.90 9.37
C ALA A 21 -9.15 2.17 10.12
N ASP A 22 -9.86 3.23 9.77
CA ASP A 22 -11.16 3.56 10.36
C ASP A 22 -12.19 2.47 10.07
N PHE A 23 -12.21 1.99 8.84
CA PHE A 23 -13.15 0.94 8.43
C PHE A 23 -12.96 -0.33 9.24
N TYR A 24 -11.70 -0.72 9.47
CA TYR A 24 -11.37 -1.93 10.23
C TYR A 24 -11.19 -1.65 11.72
N LYS A 25 -11.37 -0.41 12.17
CA LYS A 25 -11.21 0.02 13.56
C LYS A 25 -9.83 -0.31 14.12
N VAL A 26 -8.81 -0.08 13.30
CA VAL A 26 -7.41 -0.29 13.67
C VAL A 26 -6.81 1.07 14.03
N PRO A 27 -6.13 1.19 15.19
CA PRO A 27 -5.44 2.44 15.53
C PRO A 27 -4.35 2.76 14.51
N MET A 28 -4.28 4.02 14.10
CA MET A 28 -3.28 4.49 13.15
C MET A 28 -2.64 5.76 13.68
N ASN A 29 -1.35 5.93 13.41
CA ASN A 29 -0.62 7.14 13.82
C ASN A 29 0.44 7.48 12.78
N THR A 30 1.00 8.69 12.90
CA THR A 30 1.98 9.18 11.94
C THR A 30 3.27 8.35 11.92
N GLY A 31 3.66 7.78 13.06
CA GLY A 31 4.84 6.92 13.12
C GLY A 31 4.70 5.68 12.24
N ILE A 32 3.54 5.02 12.32
CA ILE A 32 3.26 3.83 11.47
C ILE A 32 3.23 4.25 10.00
N LEU A 33 2.55 5.36 9.69
CA LEU A 33 2.45 5.85 8.31
C LEU A 33 3.83 6.15 7.72
N ASP A 34 4.70 6.81 8.48
CA ASP A 34 6.02 7.17 8.00
C ASP A 34 6.90 5.94 7.76
N ILE A 35 6.84 4.95 8.66
CA ILE A 35 7.58 3.70 8.51
C ILE A 35 7.12 2.96 7.25
N LEU A 36 5.81 2.78 7.10
CA LEU A 36 5.26 2.07 5.94
C LEU A 36 5.59 2.79 4.64
N TRP A 37 5.47 4.11 4.62
CA TRP A 37 5.80 4.90 3.44
C TRP A 37 7.27 4.71 3.03
N SER A 38 8.17 4.68 4.01
CA SER A 38 9.59 4.44 3.74
C SER A 38 9.83 3.05 3.17
N TRP A 39 9.10 2.03 3.65
CA TRP A 39 9.20 0.67 3.13
C TRP A 39 8.74 0.59 1.67
N ILE A 40 7.63 1.23 1.35
CA ILE A 40 7.06 1.22 -0.01
C ILE A 40 8.06 1.78 -1.04
N HIS A 41 8.85 2.78 -0.64
CA HIS A 41 9.81 3.42 -1.53
C HIS A 41 11.22 2.87 -1.43
N ASP A 42 11.45 1.88 -0.57
CA ASP A 42 12.73 1.20 -0.42
C ASP A 42 12.75 -0.03 -1.33
N LYS A 43 13.55 0.04 -2.39
CA LYS A 43 13.62 -1.04 -3.39
C LYS A 43 14.11 -2.37 -2.82
N SER A 44 14.79 -2.34 -1.67
CA SER A 44 15.28 -3.55 -1.01
C SER A 44 14.26 -4.15 -0.03
N HIS A 45 13.16 -3.46 0.23
CA HIS A 45 12.14 -3.94 1.15
C HIS A 45 11.10 -4.78 0.42
N ILE A 46 10.55 -5.79 1.12
CA ILE A 46 9.58 -6.71 0.53
C ILE A 46 8.18 -6.11 0.36
N VAL A 47 7.85 -5.03 1.08
CA VAL A 47 6.54 -4.40 0.98
C VAL A 47 6.48 -3.49 -0.24
N ASN A 48 5.43 -3.64 -1.03
CA ASN A 48 5.17 -2.86 -2.23
C ASN A 48 3.83 -2.13 -2.10
N GLY A 49 3.74 -0.97 -2.71
CA GLY A 49 2.50 -0.20 -2.73
C GLY A 49 2.13 0.22 -4.15
N ILE A 50 0.86 -0.01 -4.49
CA ILE A 50 0.29 0.44 -5.76
C ILE A 50 -0.98 1.23 -5.50
N CYS A 51 -1.39 1.99 -6.49
CA CYS A 51 -2.62 2.76 -6.40
C CYS A 51 -3.43 2.63 -7.68
N TYR A 52 -4.71 2.96 -7.58
CA TYR A 52 -5.58 3.13 -8.72
C TYR A 52 -5.88 4.61 -8.88
N GLU A 53 -5.52 5.15 -10.04
CA GLU A 53 -5.75 6.55 -10.38
C GLU A 53 -6.95 6.66 -11.31
N PHE A 54 -7.89 7.55 -10.98
CA PHE A 54 -9.07 7.81 -11.78
C PHE A 54 -9.26 9.31 -11.87
N GLU A 55 -9.30 9.82 -13.10
CA GLU A 55 -9.46 11.26 -13.40
C GLU A 55 -8.45 12.14 -12.65
N GLY A 56 -7.18 11.71 -12.64
CA GLY A 56 -6.11 12.49 -12.06
C GLY A 56 -5.98 12.40 -10.54
N LYS A 57 -6.78 11.56 -9.91
CA LYS A 57 -6.80 11.41 -8.45
C LYS A 57 -6.66 9.93 -8.08
N ILE A 58 -5.90 9.62 -7.04
CA ILE A 58 -5.86 8.24 -6.56
C ILE A 58 -7.08 7.98 -5.69
N VAL A 59 -7.79 6.90 -6.00
CA VAL A 59 -9.03 6.51 -5.31
C VAL A 59 -8.93 5.13 -4.67
N GLY A 60 -7.85 4.43 -4.91
CA GLY A 60 -7.62 3.12 -4.31
C GLY A 60 -6.15 2.88 -4.05
N ILE A 61 -5.86 2.07 -3.03
CA ILE A 61 -4.51 1.68 -2.68
C ILE A 61 -4.46 0.20 -2.34
N ALA A 62 -3.30 -0.41 -2.56
CA ALA A 62 -3.03 -1.77 -2.14
C ALA A 62 -1.59 -1.87 -1.66
N HIS A 63 -1.40 -2.63 -0.60
CA HIS A 63 -0.07 -3.01 -0.11
C HIS A 63 0.07 -4.51 -0.23
N TYR A 64 1.17 -4.94 -0.81
CA TYR A 64 1.43 -6.37 -0.97
C TYR A 64 2.91 -6.65 -0.79
N ARG A 65 3.23 -7.88 -0.51
CA ARG A 65 4.61 -8.35 -0.40
C ARG A 65 4.75 -9.66 -1.16
N THR A 66 5.95 -9.87 -1.68
CA THR A 66 6.29 -11.15 -2.29
C THR A 66 7.07 -11.99 -1.30
N MET A 67 6.84 -13.28 -1.31
CA MET A 67 7.56 -14.19 -0.44
C MET A 67 7.93 -15.46 -1.18
N PRO A 68 9.05 -16.10 -0.80
CA PRO A 68 9.45 -17.36 -1.41
C PRO A 68 8.45 -18.46 -1.04
N ARG A 69 8.21 -19.34 -2.00
CA ARG A 69 7.46 -20.58 -1.79
C ARG A 69 8.42 -21.74 -2.09
N PRO A 70 9.13 -22.24 -1.06
CA PRO A 70 10.22 -23.18 -1.26
C PRO A 70 9.81 -24.47 -1.98
N ILE A 71 8.66 -25.02 -1.64
CA ILE A 71 8.19 -26.30 -2.20
C ILE A 71 8.00 -26.26 -3.72
N LYS A 72 7.84 -25.06 -4.29
CA LYS A 72 7.69 -24.87 -5.74
C LYS A 72 8.84 -24.09 -6.37
N GLY A 73 9.79 -23.64 -5.55
CA GLY A 73 10.91 -22.85 -6.05
C GLY A 73 10.50 -21.53 -6.70
N GLU A 74 9.43 -20.92 -6.23
CA GLU A 74 8.89 -19.69 -6.83
C GLU A 74 8.52 -18.67 -5.76
N TYR A 75 8.18 -17.46 -6.21
CA TYR A 75 7.67 -16.41 -5.33
C TYR A 75 6.16 -16.30 -5.47
N ILE A 76 5.47 -15.96 -4.38
CA ILE A 76 4.06 -15.66 -4.38
C ILE A 76 3.82 -14.24 -3.86
N GLY A 77 2.74 -13.63 -4.32
CA GLY A 77 2.29 -12.34 -3.80
C GLY A 77 1.30 -12.54 -2.65
N PHE A 78 1.44 -11.73 -1.62
CA PHE A 78 0.51 -11.71 -0.49
C PHE A 78 -0.07 -10.31 -0.35
N LEU A 79 -1.40 -10.21 -0.46
CA LEU A 79 -2.10 -8.93 -0.33
C LEU A 79 -2.35 -8.64 1.15
N ASP A 80 -1.71 -7.58 1.66
CA ASP A 80 -1.87 -7.18 3.05
C ASP A 80 -3.07 -6.24 3.23
N ASP A 81 -3.18 -5.23 2.37
CA ASP A 81 -4.21 -4.20 2.48
C ASP A 81 -4.77 -3.87 1.10
N LEU A 82 -6.08 -3.68 1.03
CA LEU A 82 -6.75 -3.20 -0.17
C LEU A 82 -7.88 -2.27 0.25
N PHE A 83 -7.86 -1.05 -0.23
CA PHE A 83 -8.90 -0.07 0.08
C PHE A 83 -9.22 0.76 -1.14
N VAL A 84 -10.51 0.90 -1.42
CA VAL A 84 -11.01 1.77 -2.49
C VAL A 84 -11.96 2.77 -1.84
N GLU A 85 -11.79 4.04 -2.17
CA GLU A 85 -12.65 5.12 -1.70
C GLU A 85 -14.10 4.85 -2.10
N PRO A 86 -15.06 4.96 -1.17
CA PRO A 86 -16.46 4.72 -1.48
C PRO A 86 -17.05 5.76 -2.44
#